data_decfd1873abd723946e55448e0159785
#
_entry.id   decfd1873abd723946e55448e0159785
#
_cell.length_a   1.000
_cell.length_b   1.000
_cell.length_c   1.000
_cell.angle_alpha   90.00
_cell.angle_beta   90.00
_cell.angle_gamma   90.00
#
_symmetry.space_group_name_H-M   'P 1'
#
loop_
_entity.id
_entity.type
_entity.pdbx_description
1 polymer ?
#
loop_
_entity_poly.entity_id
_entity_poly.type
_entity_poly.pdbx_seq_one_letter_code
_entity_poly.pdbx_strand_id
1 'polypeptide(L)'
;MLCPSCGKTIADGSTFCPRCEAKLTSGKKVAALIPCRQGDKWGFCDRDRKMVVPALYDSAEPFSNGLARVNLNGKVGFVDTRGNMTIPAVYDNADDFCEALARVKLNGEYGYIDAKGNMAIPAVYDGADSFAEGLARVVGRNDKWGFVDAKGNMAIPSIYDGALPFREGLARVNLYGKWGFIDAKGNMTISAIYDNADDFCEALARVNLYGKWGFIDAKSNMTIPAVYDSAGSFAEGLACVELNQRYGFVDAKGNMAIPAVYDGADSFAEGLARVELXDEYGYIDAKGNMAIPAIYHGADSFAEGLARVVGRNDKWGFVDAKGNMAIPAIYDWAHAFAEGLALVKLNQRYGFVDAKGNIAILAVYDSADDFSEGLAPARLNDKCGYIDTKGTQYWED
;
A
#
# COMPACT_ATOMS: atom_id res chain seq x y z
N MET A 1 14.32 -4.77 -11.88
CA MET A 1 14.77 -4.54 -10.48
C MET A 1 14.40 -3.13 -10.02
N LEU A 2 14.38 -2.90 -8.71
CA LEU A 2 14.15 -1.54 -8.17
C LEU A 2 15.49 -0.82 -7.99
N CYS A 3 15.49 0.47 -8.23
CA CYS A 3 16.67 1.31 -7.98
C CYS A 3 16.89 1.44 -6.47
N PRO A 4 18.07 1.08 -5.94
CA PRO A 4 18.31 1.16 -4.51
C PRO A 4 18.38 2.60 -3.95
N SER A 5 18.53 3.60 -4.83
CA SER A 5 18.62 5.00 -4.40
C SER A 5 17.29 5.73 -4.40
N CYS A 6 16.36 5.37 -5.30
CA CYS A 6 15.08 6.10 -5.43
C CYS A 6 13.85 5.19 -5.49
N GLY A 7 14.03 3.87 -5.39
CA GLY A 7 12.92 2.92 -5.34
C GLY A 7 12.15 2.68 -6.63
N LYS A 8 12.52 3.34 -7.74
CA LYS A 8 11.78 3.19 -9.01
C LYS A 8 12.19 1.93 -9.75
N THR A 9 11.24 1.34 -10.45
CA THR A 9 11.47 0.16 -11.28
C THR A 9 12.39 0.54 -12.46
N ILE A 10 13.42 -0.26 -12.67
CA ILE A 10 14.41 -0.07 -13.75
C ILE A 10 14.61 -1.41 -14.45
N ALA A 11 15.05 -1.36 -15.70
CA ALA A 11 15.31 -2.57 -16.47
C ALA A 11 16.43 -3.39 -15.83
N ASP A 12 16.28 -4.70 -15.86
CA ASP A 12 17.31 -5.60 -15.34
C ASP A 12 18.59 -5.44 -16.18
N GLY A 13 19.72 -5.36 -15.51
CA GLY A 13 21.02 -5.16 -16.17
C GLY A 13 21.39 -3.69 -16.37
N SER A 14 20.55 -2.75 -15.97
CA SER A 14 20.89 -1.32 -16.04
C SER A 14 22.11 -1.00 -15.18
N THR A 15 23.02 -0.19 -15.70
CA THR A 15 24.21 0.26 -14.97
C THR A 15 23.99 1.62 -14.30
N PHE A 16 22.91 2.31 -14.66
CA PHE A 16 22.50 3.60 -14.09
C PHE A 16 21.00 3.64 -13.97
N CYS A 17 20.51 4.33 -12.96
CA CYS A 17 19.08 4.62 -12.82
C CYS A 17 18.75 5.84 -13.69
N PRO A 18 17.85 5.73 -14.67
CA PRO A 18 17.53 6.87 -15.54
C PRO A 18 16.81 8.01 -14.83
N ARG A 19 16.34 7.79 -13.61
CA ARG A 19 15.61 8.81 -12.87
C ARG A 19 16.46 9.62 -11.89
N CYS A 20 17.34 8.94 -11.15
CA CYS A 20 18.16 9.61 -10.12
C CYS A 20 19.65 9.58 -10.46
N GLU A 21 20.01 9.05 -11.61
CA GLU A 21 21.37 8.93 -12.14
C GLU A 21 22.34 8.15 -11.24
N ALA A 22 21.82 7.49 -10.20
CA ALA A 22 22.63 6.66 -9.32
C ALA A 22 23.30 5.54 -10.12
N LYS A 23 24.59 5.36 -9.92
CA LYS A 23 25.33 4.26 -10.53
C LYS A 23 24.90 2.95 -9.84
N LEU A 24 24.46 2.01 -10.65
CA LEU A 24 24.01 0.70 -10.16
C LEU A 24 25.19 -0.26 -10.27
N THR A 25 25.84 -0.54 -9.15
CA THR A 25 26.93 -1.52 -9.18
C THR A 25 26.33 -2.88 -9.53
N SER A 26 26.87 -3.50 -10.56
CA SER A 26 26.57 -4.90 -10.87
C SER A 26 27.28 -5.76 -9.82
N GLY A 27 26.84 -5.62 -8.57
CA GLY A 27 27.33 -6.50 -7.51
C GLY A 27 26.80 -7.90 -7.73
N LYS A 28 27.59 -8.90 -7.39
CA LYS A 28 27.11 -10.28 -7.24
C LYS A 28 25.77 -10.22 -6.53
N LYS A 29 24.74 -10.86 -7.09
CA LYS A 29 23.48 -11.06 -6.40
C LYS A 29 23.82 -11.63 -5.02
N VAL A 30 23.80 -10.80 -4.01
CA VAL A 30 23.85 -11.31 -2.64
C VAL A 30 22.58 -12.15 -2.54
N ALA A 31 22.74 -13.43 -2.24
CA ALA A 31 21.60 -14.32 -2.10
C ALA A 31 20.63 -13.66 -1.11
N ALA A 32 19.41 -13.46 -1.57
CA ALA A 32 18.40 -12.83 -0.70
C ALA A 32 18.21 -13.73 0.51
N LEU A 33 18.51 -13.21 1.69
CA LEU A 33 18.26 -13.92 2.94
C LEU A 33 16.79 -13.77 3.31
N ILE A 34 16.24 -14.84 3.85
CA ILE A 34 14.82 -14.95 4.17
C ILE A 34 14.68 -15.19 5.66
N PRO A 35 13.76 -14.47 6.35
CA PRO A 35 13.52 -14.76 7.76
C PRO A 35 13.09 -16.22 7.92
N CYS A 36 13.76 -16.94 8.80
CA CYS A 36 13.56 -18.37 8.97
C CYS A 36 13.47 -18.69 10.46
N ARG A 37 12.43 -19.45 10.82
CA ARG A 37 12.15 -19.77 12.21
C ARG A 37 12.68 -21.16 12.56
N GLN A 38 13.34 -21.27 13.72
CA GLN A 38 13.73 -22.55 14.31
C GLN A 38 13.24 -22.55 15.76
N GLY A 39 12.31 -23.44 16.07
CA GLY A 39 11.65 -23.43 17.36
C GLY A 39 10.84 -22.14 17.54
N ASP A 40 11.13 -21.41 18.61
CA ASP A 40 10.45 -20.14 18.92
C ASP A 40 11.29 -18.90 18.55
N LYS A 41 12.43 -19.11 17.88
CA LYS A 41 13.34 -18.01 17.52
C LYS A 41 13.49 -17.87 16.01
N TRP A 42 13.82 -16.67 15.58
CA TRP A 42 14.00 -16.31 14.18
C TRP A 42 15.46 -16.00 13.88
N GLY A 43 15.88 -16.38 12.69
CA GLY A 43 17.15 -16.00 12.08
C GLY A 43 16.91 -15.78 10.61
N PHE A 44 17.94 -16.00 9.79
CA PHE A 44 17.80 -15.84 8.34
C PHE A 44 18.53 -17.00 7.64
N CYS A 45 17.90 -17.51 6.62
CA CYS A 45 18.45 -18.58 5.81
C CYS A 45 18.54 -18.16 4.35
N ASP A 46 19.29 -18.91 3.57
CA ASP A 46 19.33 -18.73 2.12
C ASP A 46 18.13 -19.49 1.48
N ARG A 47 18.04 -19.45 0.17
CA ARG A 47 16.95 -20.10 -0.56
C ARG A 47 16.99 -21.62 -0.49
N ASP A 48 18.12 -22.19 -0.08
CA ASP A 48 18.24 -23.63 0.15
C ASP A 48 17.93 -24.01 1.59
N ARG A 49 17.40 -23.07 2.38
CA ARG A 49 16.99 -23.23 3.78
C ARG A 49 18.20 -23.43 4.73
N LYS A 50 19.40 -23.10 4.26
CA LYS A 50 20.58 -23.16 5.10
C LYS A 50 20.66 -21.89 5.95
N MET A 51 20.72 -22.03 7.29
CA MET A 51 20.83 -20.89 8.19
C MET A 51 22.13 -20.16 7.97
N VAL A 52 22.02 -18.88 7.69
CA VAL A 52 23.15 -17.95 7.53
C VAL A 52 23.29 -17.09 8.79
N VAL A 53 22.14 -16.62 9.32
CA VAL A 53 22.09 -15.88 10.57
C VAL A 53 21.35 -16.75 11.58
N PRO A 54 22.00 -17.15 12.67
CA PRO A 54 21.39 -18.06 13.67
C PRO A 54 20.04 -17.55 14.20
N ALA A 55 19.18 -18.47 14.59
CA ALA A 55 17.86 -18.18 15.14
C ALA A 55 18.02 -17.68 16.59
N LEU A 56 18.21 -16.39 16.74
CA LEU A 56 18.44 -15.74 18.03
C LEU A 56 17.34 -14.73 18.40
N TYR A 57 16.56 -14.29 17.40
CA TYR A 57 15.65 -13.16 17.54
C TYR A 57 14.23 -13.61 17.89
N ASP A 58 13.50 -12.76 18.62
CA ASP A 58 12.09 -13.01 18.95
C ASP A 58 11.21 -12.87 17.70
N SER A 59 11.62 -11.98 16.80
CA SER A 59 11.00 -11.86 15.46
C SER A 59 12.03 -11.28 14.48
N ALA A 60 11.82 -11.52 13.20
CA ALA A 60 12.66 -10.99 12.13
C ALA A 60 11.77 -10.67 10.94
N GLU A 61 12.03 -9.53 10.30
CA GLU A 61 11.28 -9.09 9.11
C GLU A 61 12.15 -9.29 7.86
N PRO A 62 11.53 -9.35 6.68
CA PRO A 62 12.31 -9.43 5.44
C PRO A 62 13.24 -8.24 5.28
N PHE A 63 14.32 -8.45 4.52
CA PHE A 63 15.28 -7.38 4.23
C PHE A 63 14.65 -6.30 3.35
N SER A 64 14.90 -5.05 3.74
CA SER A 64 14.53 -3.87 2.98
C SER A 64 15.73 -2.95 2.94
N ASN A 65 16.16 -2.56 1.73
CA ASN A 65 17.32 -1.67 1.56
C ASN A 65 18.59 -2.17 2.27
N GLY A 66 18.77 -3.50 2.29
CA GLY A 66 19.99 -4.12 2.84
C GLY A 66 20.01 -4.31 4.34
N LEU A 67 18.93 -3.94 5.03
CA LEU A 67 18.79 -4.11 6.49
C LEU A 67 17.49 -4.83 6.79
N ALA A 68 17.49 -5.64 7.84
CA ALA A 68 16.28 -6.32 8.30
C ALA A 68 16.04 -5.96 9.77
N ARG A 69 14.81 -5.59 10.08
CA ARG A 69 14.42 -5.36 11.48
C ARG A 69 14.35 -6.69 12.22
N VAL A 70 14.88 -6.69 13.42
CA VAL A 70 14.79 -7.86 14.31
C VAL A 70 14.39 -7.38 15.71
N ASN A 71 13.68 -8.24 16.43
CA ASN A 71 13.35 -7.99 17.82
C ASN A 71 14.23 -8.90 18.68
N LEU A 72 14.86 -8.34 19.67
CA LEU A 72 15.69 -9.10 20.60
C LEU A 72 15.35 -8.63 22.01
N ASN A 73 14.80 -9.53 22.81
CA ASN A 73 14.39 -9.24 24.19
C ASN A 73 13.44 -8.04 24.30
N GLY A 74 12.49 -7.97 23.36
CA GLY A 74 11.46 -6.93 23.36
C GLY A 74 11.90 -5.59 22.78
N LYS A 75 13.12 -5.51 22.25
CA LYS A 75 13.63 -4.27 21.64
C LYS A 75 13.98 -4.51 20.16
N VAL A 76 13.81 -3.47 19.35
CA VAL A 76 14.03 -3.53 17.90
C VAL A 76 15.41 -3.00 17.56
N GLY A 77 16.10 -3.73 16.67
CA GLY A 77 17.36 -3.32 16.06
C GLY A 77 17.38 -3.78 14.61
N PHE A 78 18.52 -3.66 13.96
CA PHE A 78 18.66 -4.02 12.55
C PHE A 78 19.94 -4.82 12.31
N VAL A 79 19.82 -5.83 11.44
CA VAL A 79 20.94 -6.65 10.99
C VAL A 79 21.19 -6.43 9.51
N ASP A 80 22.45 -6.53 9.10
CA ASP A 80 22.82 -6.45 7.69
C ASP A 80 22.71 -7.84 7.04
N THR A 81 22.98 -7.93 5.74
CA THR A 81 22.86 -9.17 4.96
C THR A 81 23.94 -10.21 5.33
N ARG A 82 24.89 -9.87 6.22
CA ARG A 82 25.88 -10.81 6.74
C ARG A 82 25.50 -11.29 8.13
N GLY A 83 24.41 -10.75 8.68
CA GLY A 83 23.95 -11.08 10.03
C GLY A 83 24.56 -10.26 11.15
N ASN A 84 25.29 -9.20 10.82
CA ASN A 84 25.84 -8.31 11.84
C ASN A 84 24.75 -7.38 12.36
N MET A 85 24.64 -7.24 13.67
CA MET A 85 23.75 -6.26 14.29
C MET A 85 24.38 -4.88 14.11
N THR A 86 24.01 -4.20 13.01
CA THR A 86 24.58 -2.89 12.68
C THR A 86 23.93 -1.76 13.48
N ILE A 87 22.67 -1.95 13.88
CA ILE A 87 21.93 -1.01 14.72
C ILE A 87 21.42 -1.79 15.93
N PRO A 88 21.92 -1.49 17.13
CA PRO A 88 21.57 -2.25 18.34
C PRO A 88 20.07 -2.32 18.62
N ALA A 89 19.63 -3.44 19.20
CA ALA A 89 18.24 -3.64 19.60
C ALA A 89 17.96 -2.89 20.90
N VAL A 90 17.73 -1.59 20.78
CA VAL A 90 17.48 -0.70 21.92
C VAL A 90 16.16 0.06 21.81
N TYR A 91 15.53 0.02 20.64
CA TYR A 91 14.32 0.81 20.35
C TYR A 91 13.05 0.07 20.77
N ASP A 92 12.06 0.83 21.26
CA ASP A 92 10.75 0.27 21.59
C ASP A 92 10.03 -0.20 20.32
N ASN A 93 10.26 0.52 19.21
CA ASN A 93 9.74 0.19 17.90
C ASN A 93 10.61 0.89 16.84
N ALA A 94 10.52 0.40 15.61
CA ALA A 94 11.21 1.00 14.47
C ALA A 94 10.49 0.62 13.19
N ASP A 95 10.55 1.52 12.20
CA ASP A 95 10.03 1.26 10.86
C ASP A 95 11.20 0.95 9.91
N ASP A 96 10.88 0.48 8.71
CA ASP A 96 11.88 0.30 7.65
C ASP A 96 12.41 1.66 7.21
N PHE A 97 13.58 1.66 6.62
CA PHE A 97 14.19 2.88 6.11
C PHE A 97 13.41 3.43 4.92
N CYS A 98 13.10 4.71 4.98
CA CYS A 98 12.40 5.44 3.93
C CYS A 98 13.14 6.77 3.73
N GLU A 99 13.52 7.08 2.50
CA GLU A 99 14.30 8.29 2.19
C GLU A 99 15.53 8.43 3.10
N ALA A 100 16.24 7.31 3.33
CA ALA A 100 17.49 7.21 4.09
C ALA A 100 17.36 7.30 5.61
N LEU A 101 16.16 7.51 6.15
CA LEU A 101 15.92 7.55 7.60
C LEU A 101 14.86 6.54 8.00
N ALA A 102 14.99 5.99 9.22
CA ALA A 102 13.98 5.13 9.80
C ALA A 102 13.39 5.80 11.05
N ARG A 103 12.08 5.84 11.13
CA ARG A 103 11.42 6.30 12.34
C ARG A 103 11.66 5.26 13.44
N VAL A 104 12.02 5.74 14.61
CA VAL A 104 12.20 4.88 15.80
C VAL A 104 11.44 5.44 16.98
N LYS A 105 11.05 4.54 17.90
CA LYS A 105 10.47 4.93 19.17
C LYS A 105 11.49 4.59 20.26
N LEU A 106 11.83 5.54 21.10
CA LEU A 106 12.81 5.35 22.16
C LEU A 106 12.26 6.00 23.44
N ASN A 107 12.10 5.18 24.47
CA ASN A 107 11.54 5.62 25.77
C ASN A 107 10.19 6.34 25.60
N GLY A 108 9.37 5.82 24.67
CA GLY A 108 8.02 6.34 24.47
C GLY A 108 7.90 7.47 23.46
N GLU A 109 9.01 8.09 23.05
CA GLU A 109 9.02 9.21 22.12
C GLU A 109 9.59 8.81 20.75
N TYR A 110 9.21 9.53 19.70
CA TYR A 110 9.61 9.23 18.32
C TYR A 110 10.73 10.14 17.84
N GLY A 111 11.67 9.56 17.11
CA GLY A 111 12.76 10.26 16.43
C GLY A 111 13.14 9.45 15.19
N TYR A 112 14.31 9.78 14.62
CA TYR A 112 14.75 9.13 13.38
C TYR A 112 16.23 8.81 13.42
N ILE A 113 16.59 7.64 12.88
CA ILE A 113 17.98 7.20 12.77
C ILE A 113 18.40 7.06 11.31
N ASP A 114 19.70 7.22 11.05
CA ASP A 114 20.26 6.92 9.74
C ASP A 114 20.64 5.42 9.65
N ALA A 115 21.06 4.96 8.49
CA ALA A 115 21.38 3.56 8.27
C ALA A 115 22.63 3.06 9.02
N LYS A 116 23.34 3.98 9.68
CA LYS A 116 24.48 3.62 10.56
C LYS A 116 24.03 3.53 12.01
N GLY A 117 22.75 3.86 12.28
CA GLY A 117 22.22 3.86 13.64
C GLY A 117 22.42 5.14 14.41
N ASN A 118 22.93 6.20 13.77
CA ASN A 118 23.06 7.50 14.42
C ASN A 118 21.68 8.16 14.53
N MET A 119 21.37 8.74 15.69
CA MET A 119 20.14 9.47 15.88
C MET A 119 20.22 10.80 15.11
N ALA A 120 19.68 10.78 13.88
CA ALA A 120 19.67 11.95 13.00
C ALA A 120 18.71 13.03 13.51
N ILE A 121 17.57 12.61 14.07
CA ILE A 121 16.57 13.51 14.67
C ILE A 121 16.20 12.94 16.03
N PRO A 122 16.46 13.69 17.12
CA PRO A 122 16.22 13.20 18.48
C PRO A 122 14.80 12.69 18.71
N ALA A 123 14.65 11.67 19.56
CA ALA A 123 13.35 11.11 19.95
C ALA A 123 12.71 12.06 20.98
N VAL A 124 11.97 13.05 20.48
CA VAL A 124 11.31 14.08 21.29
C VAL A 124 9.86 14.33 20.90
N TYR A 125 9.35 13.57 19.93
CA TYR A 125 7.99 13.76 19.40
C TYR A 125 7.01 12.75 19.99
N ASP A 126 5.78 13.22 20.27
CA ASP A 126 4.72 12.36 20.78
C ASP A 126 4.17 11.43 19.68
N GLY A 127 4.32 11.85 18.42
CA GLY A 127 3.94 11.04 17.25
C GLY A 127 4.77 11.46 16.05
N ALA A 128 4.95 10.53 15.12
CA ALA A 128 5.74 10.79 13.92
C ALA A 128 5.42 9.75 12.85
N ASP A 129 5.62 10.10 11.58
CA ASP A 129 5.47 9.18 10.44
C ASP A 129 6.79 9.12 9.65
N SER A 130 6.84 8.20 8.69
CA SER A 130 7.98 8.08 7.78
C SER A 130 8.08 9.29 6.87
N PHE A 131 9.28 9.54 6.35
CA PHE A 131 9.53 10.63 5.42
C PHE A 131 8.80 10.42 4.10
N ALA A 132 8.27 11.50 3.55
CA ALA A 132 7.64 11.53 2.22
C ALA A 132 7.98 12.87 1.59
N GLU A 133 8.57 12.81 0.41
CA GLU A 133 8.98 14.01 -0.35
C GLU A 133 9.88 14.94 0.47
N GLY A 134 10.77 14.34 1.30
CA GLY A 134 11.77 15.08 2.06
C GLY A 134 11.29 15.65 3.39
N LEU A 135 10.04 15.43 3.76
CA LEU A 135 9.46 15.94 5.01
C LEU A 135 8.73 14.81 5.76
N ALA A 136 8.77 14.83 7.08
CA ALA A 136 8.03 13.88 7.90
C ALA A 136 7.11 14.66 8.84
N ARG A 137 5.85 14.26 8.90
CA ARG A 137 4.94 14.89 9.86
C ARG A 137 5.23 14.38 11.26
N VAL A 138 5.17 15.30 12.21
CA VAL A 138 5.43 14.99 13.63
C VAL A 138 4.40 15.70 14.50
N VAL A 139 4.13 15.10 15.67
CA VAL A 139 3.25 15.71 16.67
C VAL A 139 4.16 16.24 17.79
N GLY A 140 4.06 17.53 18.05
CA GLY A 140 4.75 18.15 19.16
C GLY A 140 3.97 17.99 20.46
N ARG A 141 4.57 18.46 21.57
CA ARG A 141 3.98 18.37 22.91
C ARG A 141 2.69 19.17 23.08
N ASN A 142 2.31 19.97 22.06
CA ASN A 142 1.06 20.73 22.05
C ASN A 142 -0.08 19.98 21.34
N ASP A 143 0.13 18.68 21.02
CA ASP A 143 -0.81 17.83 20.30
C ASP A 143 -1.14 18.34 18.89
N LYS A 144 -0.27 19.18 18.33
CA LYS A 144 -0.46 19.72 16.98
C LYS A 144 0.55 19.11 16.02
N TRP A 145 0.15 18.97 14.76
CA TRP A 145 0.99 18.43 13.70
C TRP A 145 1.80 19.53 13.01
N GLY A 146 3.05 19.19 12.70
CA GLY A 146 3.95 20.00 11.90
C GLY A 146 4.83 19.05 11.08
N PHE A 147 5.87 19.58 10.45
CA PHE A 147 6.75 18.76 9.62
C PHE A 147 8.22 19.11 9.86
N VAL A 148 9.05 18.08 9.93
CA VAL A 148 10.50 18.22 10.06
C VAL A 148 11.18 17.80 8.77
N ASP A 149 12.31 18.43 8.45
CA ASP A 149 13.15 18.03 7.33
C ASP A 149 14.13 16.94 7.80
N ALA A 150 14.90 16.38 6.87
CA ALA A 150 15.83 15.29 7.18
C ALA A 150 17.01 15.69 8.07
N LYS A 151 17.17 17.00 8.33
CA LYS A 151 18.21 17.52 9.25
C LYS A 151 17.64 17.74 10.65
N GLY A 152 16.33 17.52 10.83
CA GLY A 152 15.65 17.73 12.09
C GLY A 152 15.16 19.15 12.34
N ASN A 153 15.23 20.02 11.33
CA ASN A 153 14.66 21.37 11.45
C ASN A 153 13.16 21.31 11.31
N MET A 154 12.43 22.06 12.13
CA MET A 154 10.98 22.20 12.00
C MET A 154 10.70 23.06 10.77
N ALA A 155 10.54 22.42 9.61
CA ALA A 155 10.30 23.12 8.34
C ALA A 155 8.92 23.77 8.32
N ILE A 156 7.93 23.13 8.93
CA ILE A 156 6.55 23.64 9.02
C ILE A 156 6.10 23.51 10.48
N PRO A 157 5.79 24.62 11.16
CA PRO A 157 5.44 24.63 12.57
C PRO A 157 4.28 23.69 12.96
N SER A 158 4.33 23.16 14.18
CA SER A 158 3.26 22.29 14.71
C SER A 158 2.07 23.14 15.16
N ILE A 159 1.22 23.47 14.20
CA ILE A 159 0.02 24.31 14.43
C ILE A 159 -1.28 23.64 13.95
N TYR A 160 -1.19 22.51 13.25
CA TYR A 160 -2.36 21.88 12.61
C TYR A 160 -3.03 20.86 13.52
N ASP A 161 -4.36 20.83 13.49
CA ASP A 161 -5.16 19.84 14.24
C ASP A 161 -4.98 18.44 13.64
N GLY A 162 -4.70 18.38 12.34
CA GLY A 162 -4.42 17.17 11.61
C GLY A 162 -3.55 17.47 10.41
N ALA A 163 -2.79 16.50 9.96
CA ALA A 163 -1.97 16.64 8.76
C ALA A 163 -1.76 15.24 8.16
N LEU A 164 -1.55 15.19 6.85
CA LEU A 164 -1.22 13.96 6.15
C LEU A 164 0.10 14.14 5.41
N PRO A 165 0.80 13.06 5.06
CA PRO A 165 2.11 13.18 4.40
C PRO A 165 2.03 13.92 3.07
N PHE A 166 3.15 14.48 2.65
CA PHE A 166 3.25 15.15 1.36
C PHE A 166 3.06 14.17 0.21
N ARG A 167 2.30 14.59 -0.80
CA ARG A 167 2.10 13.89 -2.06
C ARG A 167 1.98 14.90 -3.19
N GLU A 168 2.76 14.69 -4.24
CA GLU A 168 2.76 15.59 -5.41
C GLU A 168 2.96 17.06 -5.02
N GLY A 169 3.82 17.28 -4.01
CA GLY A 169 4.20 18.63 -3.57
C GLY A 169 3.24 19.29 -2.61
N LEU A 170 2.15 18.65 -2.21
CA LEU A 170 1.14 19.21 -1.30
C LEU A 170 0.87 18.28 -0.14
N ALA A 171 0.54 18.84 1.02
CA ALA A 171 0.07 18.07 2.18
C ALA A 171 -1.28 18.60 2.62
N ARG A 172 -2.21 17.69 2.90
CA ARG A 172 -3.49 18.07 3.49
C ARG A 172 -3.28 18.43 4.95
N VAL A 173 -3.87 19.53 5.39
CA VAL A 173 -3.82 19.93 6.79
C VAL A 173 -5.20 20.35 7.28
N ASN A 174 -5.44 20.12 8.56
CA ASN A 174 -6.69 20.52 9.21
C ASN A 174 -6.40 21.68 10.15
N LEU A 175 -7.22 22.75 10.02
CA LEU A 175 -7.20 23.89 10.92
C LEU A 175 -8.63 24.16 11.36
N TYR A 176 -8.84 24.12 12.68
CA TYR A 176 -10.14 24.40 13.28
C TYR A 176 -11.28 23.58 12.67
N GLY A 177 -10.98 22.29 12.38
CA GLY A 177 -11.98 21.36 11.87
C GLY A 177 -12.17 21.41 10.35
N LYS A 178 -11.42 22.25 9.64
CA LYS A 178 -11.53 22.35 8.17
C LYS A 178 -10.23 21.95 7.49
N TRP A 179 -10.35 21.33 6.33
CA TRP A 179 -9.21 20.83 5.55
C TRP A 179 -8.80 21.81 4.45
N GLY A 180 -7.50 21.95 4.27
CA GLY A 180 -6.88 22.70 3.19
C GLY A 180 -5.56 22.06 2.82
N PHE A 181 -4.74 22.73 2.03
CA PHE A 181 -3.47 22.16 1.55
C PHE A 181 -2.35 23.18 1.68
N ILE A 182 -1.17 22.69 2.06
CA ILE A 182 0.05 23.51 2.16
C ILE A 182 1.12 22.94 1.21
N ASP A 183 2.01 23.83 0.76
CA ASP A 183 3.19 23.43 -0.02
C ASP A 183 4.32 23.06 0.96
N ALA A 184 5.46 22.62 0.42
CA ALA A 184 6.60 22.19 1.23
C ALA A 184 7.28 23.31 2.00
N LYS A 185 6.90 24.57 1.74
CA LYS A 185 7.39 25.73 2.52
C LYS A 185 6.42 26.10 3.64
N GLY A 186 5.27 25.41 3.70
CA GLY A 186 4.23 25.69 4.69
C GLY A 186 3.24 26.77 4.28
N ASN A 187 3.28 27.22 3.03
CA ASN A 187 2.31 28.21 2.54
C ASN A 187 0.96 27.51 2.30
N MET A 188 -0.11 28.10 2.81
CA MET A 188 -1.48 27.59 2.59
C MET A 188 -1.87 27.93 1.14
N THR A 189 -1.68 26.95 0.23
CA THR A 189 -2.00 27.14 -1.20
C THR A 189 -3.49 26.97 -1.47
N ILE A 190 -4.16 26.17 -0.65
CA ILE A 190 -5.61 25.94 -0.73
C ILE A 190 -6.16 26.12 0.68
N SER A 191 -6.99 27.15 0.87
CA SER A 191 -7.52 27.53 2.18
C SER A 191 -8.25 26.39 2.88
N ALA A 192 -8.11 26.31 4.21
CA ALA A 192 -8.75 25.29 5.04
C ALA A 192 -10.22 25.68 5.25
N ILE A 193 -11.05 25.38 4.25
CA ILE A 193 -12.49 25.69 4.25
C ILE A 193 -13.36 24.44 4.04
N TYR A 194 -12.76 23.29 3.71
CA TYR A 194 -13.50 22.09 3.32
C TYR A 194 -13.81 21.22 4.54
N ASP A 195 -14.99 20.61 4.56
CA ASP A 195 -15.39 19.68 5.63
C ASP A 195 -14.53 18.41 5.55
N ASN A 196 -14.11 18.05 4.33
CA ASN A 196 -13.20 16.93 4.09
C ASN A 196 -12.50 17.16 2.76
N ALA A 197 -11.36 16.51 2.57
CA ALA A 197 -10.59 16.59 1.32
C ALA A 197 -9.72 15.34 1.20
N ASP A 198 -9.44 14.95 -0.04
CA ASP A 198 -8.51 13.85 -0.32
C ASP A 198 -7.32 14.34 -1.12
N ASP A 199 -6.30 13.51 -1.26
CA ASP A 199 -5.10 13.83 -2.02
C ASP A 199 -5.43 14.04 -3.50
N PHE A 200 -4.57 14.77 -4.17
CA PHE A 200 -4.69 14.96 -5.61
C PHE A 200 -4.49 13.64 -6.35
N CYS A 201 -5.34 13.39 -7.31
CA CYS A 201 -5.29 12.24 -8.22
C CYS A 201 -5.61 12.75 -9.61
N GLU A 202 -4.73 12.49 -10.57
CA GLU A 202 -4.91 12.98 -11.94
C GLU A 202 -5.21 14.49 -11.97
N ALA A 203 -4.46 15.25 -11.14
CA ALA A 203 -4.51 16.74 -11.06
C ALA A 203 -5.73 17.32 -10.37
N LEU A 204 -6.65 16.50 -9.87
CA LEU A 204 -7.84 16.96 -9.15
C LEU A 204 -7.93 16.32 -7.77
N ALA A 205 -8.41 17.06 -6.79
CA ALA A 205 -8.68 16.54 -5.45
C ALA A 205 -10.18 16.65 -5.17
N ARG A 206 -10.77 15.57 -4.67
CA ARG A 206 -12.16 15.65 -4.25
C ARG A 206 -12.22 16.37 -2.90
N VAL A 207 -13.20 17.22 -2.76
CA VAL A 207 -13.42 17.99 -1.53
C VAL A 207 -14.89 17.97 -1.16
N ASN A 208 -15.16 18.00 0.14
CA ASN A 208 -16.52 18.09 0.66
C ASN A 208 -16.76 19.50 1.14
N LEU A 209 -17.86 20.09 0.70
CA LEU A 209 -18.26 21.45 1.10
C LEU A 209 -19.75 21.42 1.42
N TYR A 210 -20.09 21.69 2.69
CA TYR A 210 -21.48 21.67 3.19
C TYR A 210 -22.18 20.33 2.92
N GLY A 211 -21.43 19.21 3.09
CA GLY A 211 -21.99 17.87 2.96
C GLY A 211 -22.04 17.32 1.54
N LYS A 212 -21.60 18.09 0.55
CA LYS A 212 -21.59 17.65 -0.84
C LYS A 212 -20.16 17.59 -1.38
N TRP A 213 -19.91 16.67 -2.30
CA TRP A 213 -18.60 16.44 -2.88
C TRP A 213 -18.47 17.11 -4.24
N GLY A 214 -17.31 17.69 -4.49
CA GLY A 214 -16.90 18.26 -5.76
C GLY A 214 -15.40 18.09 -5.91
N PHE A 215 -14.80 18.78 -6.88
CA PHE A 215 -13.38 18.64 -7.17
C PHE A 215 -12.72 20.00 -7.41
N ILE A 216 -11.49 20.12 -6.90
CA ILE A 216 -10.69 21.33 -7.08
C ILE A 216 -9.38 20.98 -7.79
N ASP A 217 -8.82 21.93 -8.50
CA ASP A 217 -7.47 21.83 -9.08
C ASP A 217 -6.45 22.36 -8.04
N ALA A 218 -5.17 22.23 -8.36
CA ALA A 218 -4.09 22.67 -7.45
C ALA A 218 -4.00 24.18 -7.27
N LYS A 219 -4.77 24.95 -8.06
CA LYS A 219 -4.87 26.41 -7.91
C LYS A 219 -6.09 26.81 -7.08
N SER A 220 -6.77 25.84 -6.50
CA SER A 220 -7.98 26.01 -5.68
C SER A 220 -9.23 26.39 -6.48
N ASN A 221 -9.24 26.18 -7.80
CA ASN A 221 -10.45 26.40 -8.59
C ASN A 221 -11.37 25.20 -8.44
N MET A 222 -12.64 25.45 -8.12
CA MET A 222 -13.68 24.40 -8.07
C MET A 222 -14.05 24.04 -9.51
N THR A 223 -13.37 23.06 -10.09
CA THR A 223 -13.57 22.65 -11.48
C THR A 223 -14.85 21.83 -11.66
N ILE A 224 -15.23 21.10 -10.62
CA ILE A 224 -16.48 20.32 -10.61
C ILE A 224 -17.23 20.71 -9.33
N PRO A 225 -18.40 21.32 -9.44
CA PRO A 225 -19.17 21.82 -8.29
C PRO A 225 -19.46 20.76 -7.23
N ALA A 226 -19.49 21.17 -5.96
CA ALA A 226 -19.80 20.29 -4.83
C ALA A 226 -21.33 20.07 -4.79
N VAL A 227 -21.80 19.14 -5.62
CA VAL A 227 -23.23 18.81 -5.73
C VAL A 227 -23.52 17.31 -5.52
N TYR A 228 -22.47 16.48 -5.43
CA TYR A 228 -22.63 15.02 -5.35
C TYR A 228 -22.77 14.54 -3.91
N ASP A 229 -23.59 13.52 -3.71
CA ASP A 229 -23.80 12.91 -2.39
C ASP A 229 -22.53 12.16 -1.94
N SER A 230 -21.82 11.57 -2.90
CA SER A 230 -20.54 10.91 -2.68
C SER A 230 -19.69 11.03 -3.95
N ALA A 231 -18.39 10.86 -3.82
CA ALA A 231 -17.48 10.87 -4.97
C ALA A 231 -16.24 10.03 -4.65
N GLY A 232 -15.71 9.35 -5.66
CA GLY A 232 -14.41 8.70 -5.61
C GLY A 232 -13.35 9.59 -6.25
N SER A 233 -12.10 9.24 -6.09
CA SER A 233 -11.00 9.96 -6.75
C SER A 233 -10.97 9.63 -8.24
N PHE A 234 -10.34 10.49 -9.02
CA PHE A 234 -10.16 10.25 -10.45
C PHE A 234 -9.27 9.03 -10.68
N ALA A 235 -9.69 8.20 -11.61
CA ALA A 235 -8.92 7.03 -12.06
C ALA A 235 -9.23 6.82 -13.54
N GLU A 236 -8.19 6.75 -14.33
CA GLU A 236 -8.30 6.56 -15.79
C GLU A 236 -9.19 7.63 -16.46
N GLY A 237 -9.12 8.86 -15.94
CA GLY A 237 -9.82 10.01 -16.51
C GLY A 237 -11.27 10.19 -16.07
N LEU A 238 -11.80 9.31 -15.22
CA LEU A 238 -13.18 9.35 -14.74
C LEU A 238 -13.22 9.23 -13.23
N ALA A 239 -14.20 9.89 -12.60
CA ALA A 239 -14.45 9.77 -11.17
C ALA A 239 -15.88 9.26 -10.95
N CYS A 240 -16.01 8.23 -10.14
CA CYS A 240 -17.31 7.73 -9.72
C CYS A 240 -17.99 8.78 -8.84
N VAL A 241 -19.25 9.07 -9.09
CA VAL A 241 -20.02 10.02 -8.27
C VAL A 241 -21.41 9.46 -7.98
N GLU A 242 -21.93 9.81 -6.82
CA GLU A 242 -23.28 9.47 -6.43
C GLU A 242 -24.16 10.71 -6.53
N LEU A 243 -25.31 10.56 -7.19
CA LEU A 243 -26.28 11.62 -7.33
C LEU A 243 -27.69 11.01 -7.19
N ASN A 244 -28.44 11.46 -6.19
CA ASN A 244 -29.80 10.96 -5.94
C ASN A 244 -29.82 9.43 -5.75
N GLN A 245 -28.86 8.92 -4.96
CA GLN A 245 -28.74 7.49 -4.61
C GLN A 245 -28.40 6.59 -5.80
N ARG A 246 -27.89 7.17 -6.89
CA ARG A 246 -27.43 6.42 -8.06
C ARG A 246 -26.02 6.82 -8.42
N TYR A 247 -25.24 5.86 -8.91
CA TYR A 247 -23.84 6.04 -9.24
C TYR A 247 -23.64 6.19 -10.74
N GLY A 248 -22.77 7.11 -11.11
CA GLY A 248 -22.34 7.36 -12.47
C GLY A 248 -20.94 7.88 -12.48
N PHE A 249 -20.47 8.42 -13.60
CA PHE A 249 -19.07 8.87 -13.69
C PHE A 249 -18.99 10.24 -14.39
N VAL A 250 -18.15 11.11 -13.82
CA VAL A 250 -17.86 12.42 -14.41
C VAL A 250 -16.44 12.44 -14.96
N ASP A 251 -16.26 13.20 -16.06
CA ASP A 251 -14.92 13.45 -16.60
C ASP A 251 -14.28 14.65 -15.87
N ALA A 252 -13.02 14.95 -16.20
CA ALA A 252 -12.27 16.02 -15.53
C ALA A 252 -12.83 17.43 -15.80
N LYS A 253 -13.74 17.57 -16.76
CA LYS A 253 -14.41 18.84 -17.06
C LYS A 253 -15.74 18.98 -16.30
N GLY A 254 -16.14 17.91 -15.60
CA GLY A 254 -17.40 17.88 -14.86
C GLY A 254 -18.60 17.40 -15.66
N ASN A 255 -18.37 16.90 -16.89
CA ASN A 255 -19.47 16.33 -17.69
C ASN A 255 -19.80 14.93 -17.18
N MET A 256 -21.10 14.63 -17.06
CA MET A 256 -21.55 13.27 -16.70
C MET A 256 -21.32 12.37 -17.90
N ALA A 257 -20.14 11.75 -17.97
CA ALA A 257 -19.73 10.87 -19.06
C ALA A 257 -20.54 9.58 -19.08
N ILE A 258 -20.86 9.04 -17.89
CA ILE A 258 -21.67 7.83 -17.74
C ILE A 258 -22.79 8.18 -16.74
N PRO A 259 -24.05 8.13 -17.20
CA PRO A 259 -25.20 8.54 -16.37
C PRO A 259 -25.28 7.82 -15.02
N ALA A 260 -25.80 8.53 -14.00
CA ALA A 260 -25.99 7.97 -12.66
C ALA A 260 -27.23 7.07 -12.64
N VAL A 261 -27.04 5.81 -13.05
CA VAL A 261 -28.12 4.82 -13.16
C VAL A 261 -27.85 3.55 -12.35
N TYR A 262 -26.62 3.39 -11.82
CA TYR A 262 -26.21 2.18 -11.12
C TYR A 262 -26.55 2.23 -9.63
N ASP A 263 -26.80 1.07 -9.03
CA ASP A 263 -27.07 0.97 -7.58
C ASP A 263 -25.76 1.12 -6.79
N GLY A 264 -24.63 0.75 -7.41
CA GLY A 264 -23.29 0.92 -6.84
C GLY A 264 -22.26 0.93 -7.95
N ALA A 265 -21.12 1.53 -7.71
CA ALA A 265 -20.01 1.53 -8.67
C ALA A 265 -18.69 1.79 -7.98
N ASP A 266 -17.60 1.26 -8.53
CA ASP A 266 -16.23 1.53 -8.10
C ASP A 266 -15.46 2.27 -9.18
N SER A 267 -14.30 2.79 -8.83
CA SER A 267 -13.41 3.48 -9.78
C SER A 267 -12.93 2.54 -10.88
N PHE A 268 -12.57 3.11 -12.02
CA PHE A 268 -12.00 2.36 -13.14
C PHE A 268 -10.64 1.78 -12.76
N ALA A 269 -10.40 0.55 -13.21
CA ALA A 269 -9.13 -0.15 -13.06
C ALA A 269 -8.96 -1.04 -14.28
N GLU A 270 -7.83 -0.92 -14.96
CA GLU A 270 -7.50 -1.69 -16.16
C GLU A 270 -8.60 -1.58 -17.23
N GLY A 271 -9.18 -0.38 -17.36
CA GLY A 271 -10.16 -0.07 -18.41
C GLY A 271 -11.60 -0.45 -18.09
N LEU A 272 -11.87 -1.03 -16.94
CA LEU A 272 -13.22 -1.48 -16.54
C LEU A 272 -13.56 -0.97 -15.14
N ALA A 273 -14.85 -0.66 -14.94
CA ALA A 273 -15.35 -0.30 -13.60
C ALA A 273 -16.43 -1.30 -13.19
N ARG A 274 -16.34 -1.79 -11.96
CA ARG A 274 -17.41 -2.63 -11.39
C ARG A 274 -18.65 -1.77 -11.18
N VAL A 275 -19.80 -2.32 -11.54
CA VAL A 275 -21.10 -1.68 -11.28
C VAL A 275 -22.08 -2.69 -10.71
N GLU A 276 -23.04 -2.19 -9.95
CA GLU A 276 -24.13 -2.98 -9.36
C GLU A 276 -25.45 -2.56 -9.97
N LEU A 277 -26.21 -3.58 -10.39
CA LEU A 277 -27.59 -3.42 -10.88
C LEU A 277 -28.41 -4.56 -10.30
N UNK A 278 -29.29 -4.08 -9.59
CA UNK A 278 -30.08 -4.88 -9.06
C UNK A 278 -29.50 -5.86 -8.26
N ASP A 279 -28.85 -5.82 -7.41
CA ASP A 279 -28.15 -6.69 -6.50
C ASP A 279 -27.17 -7.66 -7.16
N GLU A 280 -26.90 -7.48 -8.44
CA GLU A 280 -25.90 -8.25 -9.17
C GLU A 280 -24.81 -7.33 -9.69
N TYR A 281 -23.58 -7.86 -9.79
CA TYR A 281 -22.38 -7.11 -10.17
C TYR A 281 -21.92 -7.48 -11.56
N GLY A 282 -21.49 -6.46 -12.31
CA GLY A 282 -20.91 -6.61 -13.64
C GLY A 282 -19.89 -5.51 -13.86
N TYR A 283 -19.47 -5.32 -15.11
CA TYR A 283 -18.42 -4.33 -15.41
C TYR A 283 -18.77 -3.54 -16.67
N ILE A 284 -18.46 -2.25 -16.63
CA ILE A 284 -18.66 -1.36 -17.76
C ILE A 284 -17.32 -0.85 -18.28
N ASP A 285 -17.27 -0.50 -19.56
CA ASP A 285 -16.12 0.18 -20.16
C ASP A 285 -16.22 1.70 -19.94
N ALA A 286 -15.20 2.44 -20.34
CA ALA A 286 -15.16 3.90 -20.15
C ALA A 286 -16.20 4.67 -20.96
N LYS A 287 -16.93 4.01 -21.87
CA LYS A 287 -18.04 4.60 -22.62
C LYS A 287 -19.38 4.30 -21.96
N GLY A 288 -19.38 3.50 -20.88
CA GLY A 288 -20.59 3.08 -20.19
C GLY A 288 -21.27 1.85 -20.79
N ASN A 289 -20.60 1.15 -21.72
CA ASN A 289 -21.16 -0.09 -22.26
C ASN A 289 -20.90 -1.23 -21.27
N MET A 290 -21.91 -2.08 -21.07
CA MET A 290 -21.79 -3.26 -20.22
C MET A 290 -20.85 -4.27 -20.88
N ALA A 291 -19.58 -4.27 -20.49
CA ALA A 291 -18.56 -5.19 -21.02
C ALA A 291 -18.74 -6.60 -20.47
N ILE A 292 -19.10 -6.71 -19.20
CA ILE A 292 -19.35 -8.00 -18.53
C ILE A 292 -20.70 -7.88 -17.82
N PRO A 293 -21.70 -8.69 -18.21
CA PRO A 293 -23.04 -8.60 -17.63
C PRO A 293 -23.10 -8.67 -16.11
N ALA A 294 -24.06 -7.94 -15.52
CA ALA A 294 -24.29 -7.99 -14.07
C ALA A 294 -25.02 -9.29 -13.74
N ILE A 295 -24.24 -10.33 -13.42
CA ILE A 295 -24.74 -11.68 -13.13
C ILE A 295 -24.06 -12.29 -11.89
N TYR A 296 -23.15 -11.57 -11.25
CA TYR A 296 -22.38 -12.08 -10.13
C TYR A 296 -22.98 -11.60 -8.80
N HIS A 297 -22.92 -12.44 -7.77
CA HIS A 297 -23.38 -12.08 -6.41
C HIS A 297 -22.38 -11.19 -5.68
N GLY A 298 -21.16 -11.06 -6.20
CA GLY A 298 -20.13 -10.17 -5.69
C GLY A 298 -19.02 -10.03 -6.71
N ALA A 299 -18.31 -8.92 -6.67
CA ALA A 299 -17.22 -8.66 -7.61
C ALA A 299 -16.31 -7.59 -7.05
N ASP A 300 -15.05 -7.59 -7.49
CA ASP A 300 -14.07 -6.57 -7.15
C ASP A 300 -13.43 -5.99 -8.42
N SER A 301 -12.61 -4.96 -8.24
CA SER A 301 -11.92 -4.32 -9.36
C SER A 301 -10.88 -5.24 -9.99
N PHE A 302 -10.54 -4.99 -11.24
CA PHE A 302 -9.50 -5.73 -11.97
C PHE A 302 -8.12 -5.46 -11.38
N ALA A 303 -7.31 -6.51 -11.32
CA ALA A 303 -5.91 -6.44 -10.90
C ALA A 303 -5.15 -7.55 -11.64
N GLU A 304 -4.05 -7.17 -12.29
CA GLU A 304 -3.22 -8.10 -13.06
C GLU A 304 -4.04 -8.87 -14.12
N GLY A 305 -5.00 -8.18 -14.73
CA GLY A 305 -5.81 -8.73 -15.85
C GLY A 305 -6.99 -9.58 -15.44
N LEU A 306 -7.23 -9.80 -14.15
CA LEU A 306 -8.32 -10.62 -13.64
C LEU A 306 -9.06 -9.92 -12.52
N ALA A 307 -10.38 -10.17 -12.42
CA ALA A 307 -11.19 -9.68 -11.32
C ALA A 307 -11.83 -10.88 -10.60
N ARG A 308 -11.74 -10.88 -9.27
CA ARG A 308 -12.43 -11.93 -8.52
C ARG A 308 -13.93 -11.64 -8.48
N VAL A 309 -14.70 -12.70 -8.64
CA VAL A 309 -16.16 -12.62 -8.64
C VAL A 309 -16.76 -13.75 -7.82
N VAL A 310 -17.96 -13.51 -7.30
CA VAL A 310 -18.74 -14.54 -6.59
C VAL A 310 -19.82 -15.04 -7.55
N GLY A 311 -19.79 -16.32 -7.86
CA GLY A 311 -20.79 -16.94 -8.71
C GLY A 311 -22.11 -17.17 -7.96
N ARG A 312 -23.13 -17.64 -8.67
CA ARG A 312 -24.45 -17.93 -8.08
C ARG A 312 -24.45 -19.09 -7.08
N ASN A 313 -23.32 -19.81 -7.01
CA ASN A 313 -23.11 -20.88 -6.02
C ASN A 313 -22.43 -20.36 -4.74
N ASP A 314 -22.27 -19.03 -4.65
CA ASP A 314 -21.62 -18.33 -3.53
C ASP A 314 -20.15 -18.72 -3.37
N LYS A 315 -19.51 -19.14 -4.47
CA LYS A 315 -18.07 -19.44 -4.48
C LYS A 315 -17.33 -18.39 -5.31
N TRP A 316 -16.06 -18.21 -4.96
CA TRP A 316 -15.18 -17.24 -5.61
C TRP A 316 -14.46 -17.86 -6.81
N GLY A 317 -14.34 -17.09 -7.87
CA GLY A 317 -13.57 -17.40 -9.06
C GLY A 317 -13.05 -16.10 -9.65
N PHE A 318 -12.52 -16.15 -10.87
CA PHE A 318 -11.93 -14.97 -11.52
C PHE A 318 -12.37 -14.90 -12.99
N VAL A 319 -12.70 -13.67 -13.42
CA VAL A 319 -13.05 -13.40 -14.83
C VAL A 319 -11.95 -12.55 -15.46
N ASP A 320 -11.73 -12.75 -16.77
CA ASP A 320 -10.85 -11.90 -17.56
C ASP A 320 -11.63 -10.68 -18.07
N ALA A 321 -10.94 -9.74 -18.71
CA ALA A 321 -11.57 -8.51 -19.20
C ALA A 321 -12.59 -8.72 -20.33
N LYS A 322 -12.67 -9.93 -20.87
CA LYS A 322 -13.65 -10.28 -21.90
C LYS A 322 -14.90 -10.94 -21.29
N GLY A 323 -14.88 -11.17 -19.97
CA GLY A 323 -15.96 -11.83 -19.26
C GLY A 323 -15.87 -13.34 -19.23
N ASN A 324 -14.75 -13.93 -19.68
CA ASN A 324 -14.55 -15.38 -19.60
C ASN A 324 -14.13 -15.75 -18.18
N MET A 325 -14.73 -16.82 -17.65
CA MET A 325 -14.35 -17.34 -16.34
C MET A 325 -12.99 -18.03 -16.47
N ALA A 326 -11.90 -17.26 -16.23
CA ALA A 326 -10.53 -17.77 -16.34
C ALA A 326 -10.23 -18.80 -15.25
N ILE A 327 -10.79 -18.60 -14.05
CA ILE A 327 -10.63 -19.50 -12.90
C ILE A 327 -12.04 -19.78 -12.36
N PRO A 328 -12.50 -21.04 -12.40
CA PRO A 328 -13.86 -21.39 -11.97
C PRO A 328 -14.21 -20.95 -10.56
N ALA A 329 -15.47 -20.61 -10.34
CA ALA A 329 -15.98 -20.20 -9.03
C ALA A 329 -16.17 -21.46 -8.16
N ILE A 330 -15.08 -21.92 -7.55
CA ILE A 330 -15.05 -23.11 -6.69
C ILE A 330 -14.47 -22.84 -5.30
N TYR A 331 -13.90 -21.66 -5.08
CA TYR A 331 -13.19 -21.36 -3.84
C TYR A 331 -14.13 -20.75 -2.79
N ASP A 332 -13.89 -21.14 -1.52
CA ASP A 332 -14.67 -20.59 -0.41
C ASP A 332 -14.40 -19.09 -0.26
N TRP A 333 -13.20 -18.67 -0.64
CA TRP A 333 -12.76 -17.28 -0.57
C TRP A 333 -11.52 -17.10 -1.42
N ALA A 334 -11.27 -15.86 -1.86
CA ALA A 334 -10.10 -15.53 -2.68
C ALA A 334 -9.71 -14.06 -2.48
N HIS A 335 -8.42 -13.76 -2.61
CA HIS A 335 -7.90 -12.39 -2.72
C HIS A 335 -7.64 -12.04 -4.18
N ALA A 336 -7.43 -10.78 -4.47
CA ALA A 336 -7.02 -10.31 -5.79
C ALA A 336 -5.60 -10.84 -6.11
N PHE A 337 -5.24 -10.83 -7.39
CA PHE A 337 -3.90 -11.23 -7.82
C PHE A 337 -2.84 -10.23 -7.32
N ALA A 338 -1.74 -10.77 -6.85
CA ALA A 338 -0.56 -10.01 -6.44
C ALA A 338 0.67 -10.82 -6.81
N GLU A 339 1.58 -10.21 -7.55
CA GLU A 339 2.81 -10.88 -8.02
C GLU A 339 2.53 -12.18 -8.79
N GLY A 340 1.44 -12.20 -9.56
CA GLY A 340 1.09 -13.34 -10.40
C GLY A 340 0.39 -14.49 -9.71
N LEU A 341 0.09 -14.37 -8.41
CA LEU A 341 -0.58 -15.41 -7.62
C LEU A 341 -1.76 -14.81 -6.86
N ALA A 342 -2.80 -15.60 -6.66
CA ALA A 342 -3.94 -15.21 -5.84
C ALA A 342 -4.10 -16.18 -4.68
N LEU A 343 -4.22 -15.64 -3.48
CA LEU A 343 -4.53 -16.42 -2.28
C LEU A 343 -5.97 -16.93 -2.40
N VAL A 344 -6.16 -18.23 -2.19
CA VAL A 344 -7.48 -18.84 -2.23
C VAL A 344 -7.68 -19.73 -1.00
N LYS A 345 -8.95 -19.86 -0.58
CA LYS A 345 -9.32 -20.75 0.49
C LYS A 345 -10.20 -21.85 -0.09
N LEU A 346 -9.85 -23.10 0.24
CA LEU A 346 -10.59 -24.28 -0.22
C LEU A 346 -10.64 -25.27 0.93
N ASN A 347 -11.86 -25.70 1.31
CA ASN A 347 -12.06 -26.65 2.40
C ASN A 347 -11.34 -26.21 3.68
N GLN A 348 -11.50 -24.94 4.04
CA GLN A 348 -10.96 -24.31 5.27
C GLN A 348 -9.43 -24.11 5.25
N ARG A 349 -8.76 -24.40 4.13
CA ARG A 349 -7.30 -24.26 4.01
C ARG A 349 -6.92 -23.28 2.93
N TYR A 350 -5.77 -22.62 3.11
CA TYR A 350 -5.28 -21.56 2.22
C TYR A 350 -4.18 -22.09 1.30
N GLY A 351 -4.20 -21.67 0.06
CA GLY A 351 -3.20 -21.95 -0.96
C GLY A 351 -3.21 -20.87 -2.01
N PHE A 352 -2.56 -21.08 -3.13
CA PHE A 352 -2.41 -20.07 -4.17
C PHE A 352 -2.63 -20.65 -5.56
N VAL A 353 -3.26 -19.85 -6.42
CA VAL A 353 -3.46 -20.22 -7.83
C VAL A 353 -2.76 -19.20 -8.72
N ASP A 354 -2.31 -19.62 -9.90
CA ASP A 354 -1.75 -18.72 -10.90
C ASP A 354 -2.87 -18.16 -11.80
N ALA A 355 -2.52 -17.26 -12.70
CA ALA A 355 -3.50 -16.58 -13.55
C ALA A 355 -4.18 -17.50 -14.59
N LYS A 356 -3.69 -18.71 -14.75
CA LYS A 356 -4.29 -19.74 -15.63
C LYS A 356 -5.23 -20.65 -14.85
N GLY A 357 -5.30 -20.48 -13.52
CA GLY A 357 -6.11 -21.33 -12.66
C GLY A 357 -5.42 -22.58 -12.15
N ASN A 358 -4.12 -22.74 -12.44
CA ASN A 358 -3.35 -23.87 -11.92
C ASN A 358 -3.07 -23.64 -10.44
N ILE A 359 -3.13 -24.71 -9.66
CA ILE A 359 -2.75 -24.65 -8.25
C ILE A 359 -1.22 -24.53 -8.20
N ALA A 360 -0.75 -23.33 -7.81
CA ALA A 360 0.69 -23.08 -7.67
C ALA A 360 1.20 -23.60 -6.32
N ILE A 361 0.40 -23.39 -5.27
CA ILE A 361 0.71 -23.84 -3.90
C ILE A 361 -0.55 -24.47 -3.32
N LEU A 362 -0.46 -25.72 -2.92
CA LEU A 362 -1.60 -26.49 -2.40
C LEU A 362 -2.27 -25.79 -1.22
N ALA A 363 -3.61 -25.89 -1.14
CA ALA A 363 -4.40 -25.32 -0.05
C ALA A 363 -4.26 -26.22 1.19
N VAL A 364 -3.15 -26.08 1.89
CA VAL A 364 -2.83 -26.85 3.10
C VAL A 364 -2.63 -25.97 4.34
N TYR A 365 -2.49 -24.66 4.16
CA TYR A 365 -2.12 -23.73 5.24
C TYR A 365 -3.33 -23.35 6.10
N ASP A 366 -3.08 -23.18 7.41
CA ASP A 366 -4.10 -22.72 8.36
C ASP A 366 -4.41 -21.24 8.13
N SER A 367 -3.41 -20.47 7.71
CA SER A 367 -3.55 -19.07 7.29
C SER A 367 -2.40 -18.70 6.36
N ALA A 368 -2.61 -17.70 5.56
CA ALA A 368 -1.58 -17.11 4.69
C ALA A 368 -2.01 -15.69 4.29
N ASP A 369 -1.05 -14.91 3.84
CA ASP A 369 -1.31 -13.58 3.27
C ASP A 369 -0.74 -13.50 1.85
N ASP A 370 -1.03 -12.39 1.16
CA ASP A 370 -0.60 -12.16 -0.20
C ASP A 370 0.92 -12.11 -0.32
N PHE A 371 1.42 -12.41 -1.50
CA PHE A 371 2.85 -12.28 -1.81
C PHE A 371 3.26 -10.82 -1.88
N SER A 372 4.43 -10.53 -1.32
CA SER A 372 5.09 -9.24 -1.41
C SER A 372 6.59 -9.50 -1.51
N GLU A 373 7.21 -8.97 -2.55
CA GLU A 373 8.64 -9.16 -2.81
C GLU A 373 9.06 -10.64 -2.83
N GLY A 374 8.18 -11.49 -3.36
CA GLY A 374 8.44 -12.91 -3.55
C GLY A 374 8.25 -13.78 -2.32
N LEU A 375 7.75 -13.24 -1.21
CA LEU A 375 7.49 -13.98 0.04
C LEU A 375 6.07 -13.73 0.51
N ALA A 376 5.47 -14.74 1.13
CA ALA A 376 4.15 -14.62 1.76
C ALA A 376 4.22 -15.19 3.17
N PRO A 377 3.67 -14.51 4.18
CA PRO A 377 3.54 -15.09 5.51
C PRO A 377 2.57 -16.28 5.44
N ALA A 378 2.88 -17.35 6.16
CA ALA A 378 1.99 -18.52 6.20
C ALA A 378 2.13 -19.24 7.54
N ARG A 379 1.07 -19.97 7.89
CA ARG A 379 1.04 -20.76 9.12
C ARG A 379 0.52 -22.15 8.81
N LEU A 380 1.19 -23.15 9.38
CA LEU A 380 0.81 -24.57 9.22
C LEU A 380 1.11 -25.32 10.52
N ASN A 381 0.06 -25.93 11.12
CA ASN A 381 0.20 -26.77 12.33
C ASN A 381 0.98 -26.06 13.45
N ASP A 382 0.56 -24.84 13.79
CA ASP A 382 1.15 -24.01 14.84
C ASP A 382 2.56 -23.46 14.52
N LYS A 383 3.10 -23.78 13.35
CA LYS A 383 4.37 -23.21 12.87
C LYS A 383 4.06 -22.07 11.92
N CYS A 384 4.82 -21.00 11.99
CA CYS A 384 4.61 -19.84 11.10
C CYS A 384 5.95 -19.33 10.58
N GLY A 385 5.89 -18.69 9.43
CA GLY A 385 7.07 -18.13 8.78
C GLY A 385 6.68 -17.65 7.40
N TYR A 386 7.62 -17.77 6.48
CA TYR A 386 7.41 -17.30 5.10
C TYR A 386 7.49 -18.48 4.14
N ILE A 387 6.75 -18.35 3.05
CA ILE A 387 6.85 -19.27 1.89
C ILE A 387 7.22 -18.43 0.68
N ASP A 388 7.94 -19.03 -0.28
CA ASP A 388 8.23 -18.38 -1.56
C ASP A 388 7.18 -18.80 -2.59
N THR A 389 7.29 -18.26 -3.80
CA THR A 389 6.31 -18.49 -4.87
C THR A 389 6.29 -19.95 -5.37
N LYS A 390 7.25 -20.77 -4.93
CA LYS A 390 7.27 -22.22 -5.24
C LYS A 390 6.69 -23.04 -4.10
N GLY A 391 6.32 -22.40 -2.98
CA GLY A 391 5.80 -23.06 -1.79
C GLY A 391 6.88 -23.60 -0.86
N THR A 392 8.14 -23.18 -1.05
CA THR A 392 9.22 -23.56 -0.12
C THR A 392 8.95 -22.89 1.24
N GLN A 393 8.94 -23.69 2.29
CA GLN A 393 8.66 -23.21 3.66
C GLN A 393 9.98 -22.86 4.35
N TYR A 394 10.05 -21.64 4.91
CA TYR A 394 11.26 -21.16 5.60
C TYR A 394 11.08 -21.24 7.12
N TRP A 395 10.85 -22.45 7.60
CA TRP A 395 10.84 -22.82 9.03
C TRP A 395 11.14 -24.32 9.14
N GLU A 396 11.48 -24.77 10.34
CA GLU A 396 11.74 -26.20 10.59
C GLU A 396 10.44 -26.99 10.62
N ASP A 397 10.50 -28.23 10.15
CA ASP A 397 9.37 -29.17 10.16
C ASP A 397 9.08 -29.66 11.59
#